data_49a395101590a80c610d05412c198825
#
_entry.id   49a395101590a80c610d05412c198825
#
_cell.length_a   1.000
_cell.length_b   1.000
_cell.length_c   1.000
_cell.angle_alpha   90.00
_cell.angle_beta   90.00
_cell.angle_gamma   90.00
#
_symmetry.space_group_name_H-M   'P 1'
#
loop_
_entity.id
_entity.type
_entity.pdbx_description
1 polymer ?
#
loop_
_entity_poly.entity_id
_entity_poly.type
_entity_poly.pdbx_seq_one_letter_code
_entity_poly.pdbx_strand_id
1 'polypeptide(L)'
;MEDRIDEGGIKGSISPITIKQNEKIIKQMKSSICKISGKLNWTGFFCNIELNGKEVHCLLTNFHILDPQFIKTNKKIKFSMNDKSINEEINVAEEDILYFSERDEYDLVIIKINIEENYINYLELDDNLFNKNSERGYNEESIYILHYPNGLNASVSFGYGIEVVNEFDISHKCNTEPVSSGGPILNLSTNKVIGIHKAFVNSRNGFNIGTLLKNPLNIVKNKEKIVEQMKKAICKIVLEDGKEGTGFFCSIINYSLLITNNSFIDEAQLNKDNNKIKLYLGNNDESKEIVLKDRIKYTNKEYNITLIEIKKEEKDEIGNINLEIDENINENKLSELIGETIYIIYHNKDKNISVSYSILEKCQQNEYNFKYISSINNED
;
A
#
# COMPACT_ATOMS: atom_id res chain seq x y z
N MET A 1 0.26 32.23 48.27
CA MET A 1 0.44 31.13 47.31
C MET A 1 0.94 31.78 46.04
N GLU A 2 2.22 31.70 45.80
CA GLU A 2 2.77 32.13 44.50
C GLU A 2 2.36 31.08 43.48
N ASP A 3 1.52 31.45 42.52
CA ASP A 3 1.21 30.62 41.34
C ASP A 3 2.52 30.41 40.59
N ARG A 4 3.07 29.20 40.66
CA ARG A 4 4.16 28.81 39.77
C ARG A 4 3.62 28.84 38.36
N ILE A 5 4.10 29.78 37.57
CA ILE A 5 3.90 29.77 36.11
C ILE A 5 4.80 28.66 35.56
N ASP A 6 4.21 27.51 35.30
CA ASP A 6 4.90 26.43 34.57
C ASP A 6 4.81 26.75 33.07
N GLU A 7 5.95 26.99 32.43
CA GLU A 7 6.06 27.13 30.99
C GLU A 7 6.03 25.72 30.39
N GLY A 8 4.88 25.27 29.94
CA GLY A 8 4.66 23.98 29.28
C GLY A 8 3.98 24.15 27.92
N GLY A 9 4.31 23.27 26.96
CA GLY A 9 3.64 23.25 25.67
C GLY A 9 2.16 22.86 25.82
N ILE A 10 1.28 23.53 25.08
CA ILE A 10 -0.15 23.22 25.03
C ILE A 10 -0.34 22.05 24.05
N LYS A 11 -0.89 20.93 24.52
CA LYS A 11 -1.24 19.81 23.66
C LYS A 11 -2.24 20.22 22.58
N GLY A 12 -2.04 19.71 21.35
CA GLY A 12 -2.88 20.07 20.20
C GLY A 12 -2.68 21.53 19.73
N SER A 13 -1.53 22.13 20.03
CA SER A 13 -1.10 23.41 19.49
C SER A 13 0.07 23.22 18.52
N ILE A 14 0.24 24.19 17.62
CA ILE A 14 1.34 24.16 16.64
C ILE A 14 2.64 24.53 17.36
N SER A 15 3.68 23.70 17.18
CA SER A 15 5.02 23.97 17.71
C SER A 15 5.61 25.24 17.12
N PRO A 16 6.42 26.00 17.87
CA PRO A 16 7.13 27.17 17.36
C PRO A 16 8.03 26.80 16.16
N ILE A 17 8.08 27.68 15.17
CA ILE A 17 8.83 27.50 13.93
C ILE A 17 10.12 28.32 14.00
N THR A 18 11.26 27.68 13.80
CA THR A 18 12.55 28.35 13.73
C THR A 18 12.76 29.03 12.36
N ILE A 19 13.69 30.00 12.28
CA ILE A 19 14.06 30.63 11.01
C ILE A 19 14.48 29.58 9.98
N LYS A 20 15.33 28.63 10.36
CA LYS A 20 15.81 27.55 9.49
C LYS A 20 14.68 26.68 8.93
N GLN A 21 13.70 26.34 9.76
CA GLN A 21 12.51 25.60 9.32
C GLN A 21 11.69 26.43 8.33
N ASN A 22 11.49 27.71 8.60
CA ASN A 22 10.74 28.59 7.71
C ASN A 22 11.42 28.73 6.34
N GLU A 23 12.75 28.90 6.29
CA GLU A 23 13.53 28.90 5.04
C GLU A 23 13.36 27.59 4.26
N LYS A 24 13.40 26.44 4.93
CA LYS A 24 13.16 25.13 4.32
C LYS A 24 11.76 25.01 3.74
N ILE A 25 10.74 25.43 4.47
CA ILE A 25 9.34 25.44 4.03
C ILE A 25 9.15 26.33 2.80
N ILE A 26 9.74 27.54 2.80
CA ILE A 26 9.69 28.46 1.65
C ILE A 26 10.35 27.81 0.42
N LYS A 27 11.48 27.13 0.59
CA LYS A 27 12.15 26.41 -0.49
C LYS A 27 11.25 25.31 -1.03
N GLN A 28 10.64 24.51 -0.17
CA GLN A 28 9.71 23.45 -0.57
C GLN A 28 8.49 24.01 -1.32
N MET A 29 7.90 25.10 -0.86
CA MET A 29 6.79 25.77 -1.56
C MET A 29 7.16 26.18 -2.99
N LYS A 30 8.38 26.66 -3.21
CA LYS A 30 8.84 27.16 -4.51
C LYS A 30 9.21 26.05 -5.49
N SER A 31 9.72 24.92 -4.99
CA SER A 31 10.40 23.93 -5.84
C SER A 31 9.94 22.48 -5.66
N SER A 32 9.04 22.19 -4.71
CA SER A 32 8.63 20.81 -4.45
C SER A 32 7.16 20.53 -4.72
N ILE A 33 6.33 21.57 -4.86
CA ILE A 33 4.91 21.42 -5.22
C ILE A 33 4.63 22.02 -6.58
N CYS A 34 3.67 21.49 -7.27
CA CYS A 34 3.22 21.99 -8.56
C CYS A 34 1.69 22.12 -8.62
N LYS A 35 1.26 22.98 -9.50
CA LYS A 35 -0.11 23.16 -9.88
C LYS A 35 -0.38 22.35 -11.14
N ILE A 36 -1.15 21.27 -11.02
CA ILE A 36 -1.52 20.40 -12.13
C ILE A 36 -2.65 21.04 -12.90
N SER A 37 -2.46 21.26 -14.20
CA SER A 37 -3.42 21.90 -15.08
C SER A 37 -4.52 20.92 -15.50
N GLY A 38 -5.79 21.31 -15.34
CA GLY A 38 -6.97 20.55 -15.73
C GLY A 38 -8.19 21.46 -15.85
N LYS A 39 -9.41 20.93 -15.60
CA LYS A 39 -10.61 21.76 -15.47
C LYS A 39 -10.47 22.76 -14.31
N LEU A 40 -9.80 22.35 -13.27
CA LEU A 40 -9.35 23.15 -12.13
C LEU A 40 -7.83 22.95 -11.99
N ASN A 41 -7.17 23.86 -11.29
CA ASN A 41 -5.73 23.79 -11.06
C ASN A 41 -5.50 23.17 -9.66
N TRP A 42 -5.25 21.89 -9.63
CA TRP A 42 -5.05 21.10 -8.41
C TRP A 42 -3.59 21.08 -7.94
N THR A 43 -3.36 20.60 -6.75
CA THR A 43 -2.01 20.45 -6.22
C THR A 43 -1.43 19.08 -6.54
N GLY A 44 -0.14 19.02 -6.85
CA GLY A 44 0.70 17.84 -6.85
C GLY A 44 2.04 18.15 -6.21
N PHE A 45 2.83 17.14 -5.90
CA PHE A 45 4.16 17.34 -5.34
C PHE A 45 5.17 16.32 -5.84
N PHE A 46 6.42 16.70 -5.83
CA PHE A 46 7.56 15.90 -6.21
C PHE A 46 8.18 15.26 -4.96
N CYS A 47 8.40 13.95 -5.02
CA CYS A 47 8.92 13.18 -3.89
C CYS A 47 9.85 12.08 -4.35
N ASN A 48 10.91 11.83 -3.58
CA ASN A 48 11.77 10.69 -3.76
C ASN A 48 11.21 9.48 -3.05
N ILE A 49 11.14 8.35 -3.77
CA ILE A 49 10.69 7.06 -3.24
C ILE A 49 11.81 6.05 -3.47
N GLU A 50 12.23 5.37 -2.41
CA GLU A 50 13.19 4.28 -2.53
C GLU A 50 12.48 2.99 -2.96
N LEU A 51 12.86 2.44 -4.12
CA LEU A 51 12.36 1.17 -4.66
C LEU A 51 13.57 0.26 -4.98
N ASN A 52 13.61 -0.90 -4.38
CA ASN A 52 14.69 -1.89 -4.59
C ASN A 52 16.10 -1.30 -4.41
N GLY A 53 16.29 -0.47 -3.37
CA GLY A 53 17.57 0.20 -3.07
C GLY A 53 17.95 1.32 -4.05
N LYS A 54 17.02 1.77 -4.90
CA LYS A 54 17.23 2.89 -5.83
C LYS A 54 16.25 4.01 -5.53
N GLU A 55 16.75 5.22 -5.57
CA GLU A 55 15.93 6.42 -5.48
C GLU A 55 15.20 6.65 -6.80
N VAL A 56 13.88 6.82 -6.75
CA VAL A 56 13.01 7.06 -7.89
C VAL A 56 12.29 8.38 -7.70
N HIS A 57 12.41 9.26 -8.66
CA HIS A 57 11.73 10.55 -8.71
C HIS A 57 10.28 10.38 -9.11
N CYS A 58 9.36 10.86 -8.28
CA CYS A 58 7.93 10.69 -8.47
C CYS A 58 7.15 12.00 -8.36
N LEU A 59 6.07 12.09 -9.14
CA LEU A 59 4.98 13.04 -8.96
C LEU A 59 3.84 12.31 -8.25
N LEU A 60 3.36 12.88 -7.14
CA LEU A 60 2.23 12.38 -6.38
C LEU A 60 1.07 13.38 -6.42
N THR A 61 -0.14 12.85 -6.58
CA THR A 61 -1.39 13.61 -6.48
C THR A 61 -2.55 12.68 -6.18
N ASN A 62 -3.77 13.21 -6.02
CA ASN A 62 -4.94 12.35 -5.80
C ASN A 62 -5.46 11.71 -7.11
N PHE A 63 -6.10 10.55 -6.98
CA PHE A 63 -6.75 9.83 -8.06
C PHE A 63 -7.86 10.66 -8.72
N HIS A 64 -8.68 11.36 -7.92
CA HIS A 64 -9.76 12.21 -8.46
C HIS A 64 -9.26 13.42 -9.28
N ILE A 65 -7.93 13.70 -9.26
CA ILE A 65 -7.26 14.74 -10.04
C ILE A 65 -6.73 14.17 -11.37
N LEU A 66 -5.99 13.07 -11.26
CA LEU A 66 -5.35 12.38 -12.38
C LEU A 66 -5.69 10.89 -12.34
N ASP A 67 -6.88 10.52 -12.83
CA ASP A 67 -7.18 9.10 -12.98
C ASP A 67 -6.33 8.46 -14.10
N PRO A 68 -6.01 7.15 -14.01
CA PRO A 68 -5.21 6.47 -15.02
C PRO A 68 -5.81 6.50 -16.43
N GLN A 69 -7.14 6.57 -16.55
CA GLN A 69 -7.82 6.70 -17.83
C GLN A 69 -7.50 8.04 -18.50
N PHE A 70 -7.47 9.13 -17.72
CA PHE A 70 -7.05 10.45 -18.22
C PHE A 70 -5.61 10.41 -18.69
N ILE A 71 -4.71 9.79 -17.92
CA ILE A 71 -3.29 9.65 -18.25
C ILE A 71 -3.12 8.83 -19.53
N LYS A 72 -3.80 7.67 -19.66
CA LYS A 72 -3.75 6.81 -20.86
C LYS A 72 -4.22 7.55 -22.12
N THR A 73 -5.24 8.40 -21.99
CA THR A 73 -5.79 9.14 -23.12
C THR A 73 -4.91 10.30 -23.54
N ASN A 74 -4.45 11.09 -22.59
CA ASN A 74 -3.72 12.33 -22.86
C ASN A 74 -2.21 12.14 -22.98
N LYS A 75 -1.65 11.11 -22.30
CA LYS A 75 -0.20 10.80 -22.26
C LYS A 75 0.71 11.95 -21.82
N LYS A 76 0.12 13.03 -21.31
CA LYS A 76 0.81 14.26 -20.94
C LYS A 76 0.19 14.91 -19.73
N ILE A 77 1.02 15.36 -18.82
CA ILE A 77 0.61 16.12 -17.64
C ILE A 77 1.25 17.52 -17.75
N LYS A 78 0.42 18.54 -17.74
CA LYS A 78 0.87 19.94 -17.69
C LYS A 78 0.86 20.43 -16.26
N PHE A 79 1.92 21.06 -15.84
CA PHE A 79 2.00 21.65 -14.51
C PHE A 79 2.72 22.99 -14.53
N SER A 80 2.50 23.78 -13.48
CA SER A 80 3.24 25.02 -13.23
C SER A 80 3.73 25.08 -11.79
N MET A 81 4.84 25.75 -11.57
CA MET A 81 5.49 25.93 -10.26
C MET A 81 5.83 27.38 -10.04
N ASN A 82 6.17 27.71 -8.80
CA ASN A 82 6.67 29.02 -8.39
C ASN A 82 5.86 30.18 -9.02
N ASP A 83 4.53 30.16 -8.74
CA ASP A 83 3.57 31.18 -9.21
C ASP A 83 3.59 31.44 -10.73
N LYS A 84 3.71 30.35 -11.50
CA LYS A 84 3.75 30.31 -12.98
C LYS A 84 5.06 30.78 -13.62
N SER A 85 6.13 30.97 -12.87
CA SER A 85 7.45 31.23 -13.46
C SER A 85 8.00 30.01 -14.22
N ILE A 86 7.52 28.79 -13.89
CA ILE A 86 7.83 27.52 -14.53
C ILE A 86 6.54 26.90 -15.02
N ASN A 87 6.47 26.59 -16.32
CA ASN A 87 5.34 25.89 -16.95
C ASN A 87 5.91 24.75 -17.78
N GLU A 88 5.57 23.53 -17.43
CA GLU A 88 6.15 22.32 -18.00
C GLU A 88 5.06 21.33 -18.44
N GLU A 89 5.48 20.43 -19.32
CA GLU A 89 4.69 19.30 -19.77
C GLU A 89 5.53 18.02 -19.71
N ILE A 90 5.08 17.03 -18.99
CA ILE A 90 5.72 15.71 -18.93
C ILE A 90 4.93 14.68 -19.73
N ASN A 91 5.63 13.86 -20.49
CA ASN A 91 5.05 12.66 -21.10
C ASN A 91 5.01 11.56 -20.05
N VAL A 92 3.92 10.82 -19.98
CA VAL A 92 3.70 9.72 -19.05
C VAL A 92 3.27 8.49 -19.83
N ALA A 93 4.04 7.42 -19.75
CA ALA A 93 3.67 6.11 -20.27
C ALA A 93 2.90 5.30 -19.21
N GLU A 94 2.26 4.22 -19.60
CA GLU A 94 1.50 3.38 -18.65
C GLU A 94 2.42 2.73 -17.61
N GLU A 95 3.62 2.35 -18.00
CA GLU A 95 4.65 1.80 -17.12
C GLU A 95 5.22 2.81 -16.10
N ASP A 96 5.03 4.11 -16.33
CA ASP A 96 5.42 5.15 -15.39
C ASP A 96 4.43 5.27 -14.22
N ILE A 97 3.23 4.73 -14.35
CA ILE A 97 2.25 4.70 -13.26
C ILE A 97 2.63 3.57 -12.30
N LEU A 98 3.32 3.94 -11.23
CA LEU A 98 3.76 2.97 -10.22
C LEU A 98 2.60 2.45 -9.38
N TYR A 99 1.64 3.33 -9.07
CA TYR A 99 0.50 3.03 -8.22
C TYR A 99 -0.66 3.97 -8.50
N PHE A 100 -1.87 3.46 -8.36
CA PHE A 100 -3.09 4.25 -8.20
C PHE A 100 -4.08 3.50 -7.30
N SER A 101 -4.91 4.26 -6.60
CA SER A 101 -6.01 3.75 -5.80
C SER A 101 -7.17 4.72 -5.84
N GLU A 102 -8.37 4.20 -5.96
CA GLU A 102 -9.60 4.96 -6.12
C GLU A 102 -9.91 5.84 -4.90
N ARG A 103 -10.89 6.73 -5.07
CA ARG A 103 -11.24 7.75 -4.10
C ARG A 103 -11.70 7.18 -2.76
N ASP A 104 -12.39 6.04 -2.79
CA ASP A 104 -12.97 5.41 -1.61
C ASP A 104 -11.93 4.62 -0.78
N GLU A 105 -10.72 4.48 -1.34
CA GLU A 105 -9.57 3.90 -0.66
C GLU A 105 -8.55 5.01 -0.31
N TYR A 106 -7.36 4.96 -0.94
CA TYR A 106 -6.28 5.90 -0.68
C TYR A 106 -6.38 7.21 -1.49
N ASP A 107 -7.19 7.25 -2.54
CA ASP A 107 -7.31 8.42 -3.45
C ASP A 107 -5.95 8.95 -3.89
N LEU A 108 -5.09 8.09 -4.41
CA LEU A 108 -3.68 8.38 -4.67
C LEU A 108 -3.25 7.90 -6.05
N VAL A 109 -2.43 8.70 -6.71
CA VAL A 109 -1.65 8.30 -7.89
C VAL A 109 -0.17 8.63 -7.67
N ILE A 110 0.69 7.67 -7.97
CA ILE A 110 2.16 7.80 -7.92
C ILE A 110 2.69 7.56 -9.32
N ILE A 111 3.33 8.55 -9.89
CA ILE A 111 3.86 8.53 -11.25
C ILE A 111 5.37 8.72 -11.19
N LYS A 112 6.12 7.77 -11.75
CA LYS A 112 7.55 7.94 -11.98
C LYS A 112 7.75 9.02 -13.03
N ILE A 113 8.66 9.94 -12.76
CA ILE A 113 9.00 11.01 -13.68
C ILE A 113 10.51 11.03 -13.97
N ASN A 114 10.85 11.44 -15.16
CA ASN A 114 12.24 11.57 -15.58
C ASN A 114 12.47 13.04 -16.01
N ILE A 115 12.63 13.89 -15.01
CA ILE A 115 12.90 15.32 -15.20
C ILE A 115 14.24 15.63 -14.54
N GLU A 116 15.26 15.90 -15.32
CA GLU A 116 16.61 16.26 -14.85
C GLU A 116 16.78 17.79 -14.71
N GLU A 117 15.80 18.46 -14.12
CA GLU A 117 15.82 19.92 -14.03
C GLU A 117 16.17 20.39 -12.62
N ASN A 118 17.13 21.29 -12.53
CA ASN A 118 17.67 21.81 -11.27
C ASN A 118 16.67 22.66 -10.46
N TYR A 119 15.51 22.98 -11.02
CA TYR A 119 14.48 23.76 -10.31
C TYR A 119 13.52 22.89 -9.48
N ILE A 120 13.51 21.57 -9.67
CA ILE A 120 12.70 20.65 -8.86
C ILE A 120 13.52 20.19 -7.65
N ASN A 121 12.95 20.38 -6.46
CA ASN A 121 13.48 19.83 -5.22
C ASN A 121 12.51 18.74 -4.74
N TYR A 122 12.93 17.49 -4.82
CA TYR A 122 12.12 16.36 -4.38
C TYR A 122 12.02 16.32 -2.86
N LEU A 123 10.81 16.16 -2.34
CA LEU A 123 10.57 15.94 -0.92
C LEU A 123 11.06 14.55 -0.50
N GLU A 124 11.44 14.44 0.74
CA GLU A 124 11.80 13.17 1.37
C GLU A 124 10.63 12.66 2.20
N LEU A 125 10.51 11.33 2.29
CA LEU A 125 9.57 10.68 3.20
C LEU A 125 10.07 10.74 4.64
N ASP A 126 9.15 10.85 5.60
CA ASP A 126 9.51 10.83 7.02
C ASP A 126 10.10 9.46 7.40
N ASP A 127 11.23 9.46 8.11
CA ASP A 127 11.98 8.25 8.44
C ASP A 127 11.16 7.30 9.35
N ASN A 128 10.24 7.87 10.13
CA ASN A 128 9.37 7.12 11.03
C ASN A 128 8.14 6.52 10.32
N LEU A 129 7.88 6.90 9.06
CA LEU A 129 6.66 6.49 8.34
C LEU A 129 6.49 4.97 8.27
N PHE A 130 7.60 4.23 8.14
CA PHE A 130 7.59 2.77 8.03
C PHE A 130 7.82 2.05 9.36
N ASN A 131 7.98 2.80 10.47
CA ASN A 131 8.10 2.19 11.78
C ASN A 131 6.78 1.54 12.20
N LYS A 132 6.89 0.53 13.05
CA LYS A 132 5.74 -0.16 13.64
C LYS A 132 4.89 0.84 14.43
N ASN A 133 3.58 0.81 14.23
CA ASN A 133 2.62 1.74 14.84
C ASN A 133 2.92 3.24 14.60
N SER A 134 3.64 3.57 13.53
CA SER A 134 3.98 4.95 13.18
C SER A 134 2.73 5.82 12.99
N GLU A 135 1.62 5.24 12.60
CA GLU A 135 0.35 5.94 12.39
C GLU A 135 -0.08 6.69 13.67
N ARG A 136 0.02 6.03 14.82
CA ARG A 136 -0.32 6.65 16.13
C ARG A 136 0.69 7.70 16.56
N GLY A 137 1.91 7.64 16.05
CA GLY A 137 2.97 8.60 16.31
C GLY A 137 2.69 9.99 15.73
N TYR A 138 1.75 10.12 14.79
CA TYR A 138 1.37 11.40 14.20
C TYR A 138 0.15 12.06 14.86
N ASN A 139 -0.46 11.41 15.84
CA ASN A 139 -1.54 12.01 16.63
C ASN A 139 -0.99 13.15 17.48
N GLU A 140 -1.67 14.29 17.47
CA GLU A 140 -1.29 15.54 18.16
C GLU A 140 0.05 16.15 17.70
N GLU A 141 0.73 15.56 16.69
CA GLU A 141 1.95 16.11 16.12
C GLU A 141 1.65 17.33 15.25
N SER A 142 2.56 18.32 15.35
CA SER A 142 2.50 19.50 14.48
C SER A 142 2.84 19.14 13.05
N ILE A 143 1.94 19.48 12.14
CA ILE A 143 2.08 19.23 10.71
C ILE A 143 1.84 20.50 9.90
N TYR A 144 2.23 20.47 8.64
CA TYR A 144 1.86 21.50 7.68
C TYR A 144 1.55 20.89 6.31
N ILE A 145 0.79 21.65 5.53
CA ILE A 145 0.43 21.29 4.15
C ILE A 145 0.94 22.38 3.23
N LEU A 146 1.57 21.95 2.12
CA LEU A 146 1.91 22.83 1.02
C LEU A 146 0.87 22.62 -0.10
N HIS A 147 0.24 23.70 -0.55
CA HIS A 147 -0.87 23.58 -1.49
C HIS A 147 -1.09 24.85 -2.32
N TYR A 148 -1.98 24.76 -3.30
CA TYR A 148 -2.45 25.89 -4.09
C TYR A 148 -3.94 26.16 -3.80
N PRO A 149 -4.25 26.87 -2.68
CA PRO A 149 -5.64 27.14 -2.32
C PRO A 149 -6.35 27.92 -3.44
N ASN A 150 -7.57 27.50 -3.78
CA ASN A 150 -8.34 28.03 -4.93
C ASN A 150 -7.58 28.01 -6.28
N GLY A 151 -6.53 27.20 -6.40
CA GLY A 151 -5.67 27.17 -7.58
C GLY A 151 -4.84 28.45 -7.78
N LEU A 152 -4.69 29.26 -6.75
CA LEU A 152 -3.95 30.56 -6.79
C LEU A 152 -2.45 30.37 -6.50
N ASN A 153 -1.93 31.08 -5.52
CA ASN A 153 -0.50 31.06 -5.18
C ASN A 153 -0.16 29.92 -4.22
N ALA A 154 1.07 29.42 -4.30
CA ALA A 154 1.59 28.43 -3.37
C ALA A 154 1.47 28.96 -1.92
N SER A 155 0.96 28.15 -1.06
CA SER A 155 0.66 28.49 0.33
C SER A 155 1.07 27.38 1.29
N VAL A 156 1.31 27.73 2.54
CA VAL A 156 1.50 26.79 3.65
C VAL A 156 0.40 26.94 4.67
N SER A 157 -0.15 25.85 5.12
CA SER A 157 -1.12 25.81 6.22
C SER A 157 -0.60 24.93 7.33
N PHE A 158 -0.50 25.49 8.53
CA PHE A 158 -0.05 24.77 9.72
C PHE A 158 -1.25 24.23 10.51
N GLY A 159 -1.03 23.10 11.17
CA GLY A 159 -2.02 22.47 12.02
C GLY A 159 -1.40 21.31 12.79
N TYR A 160 -2.26 20.39 13.22
CA TYR A 160 -1.84 19.16 13.91
C TYR A 160 -2.70 17.99 13.44
N GLY A 161 -2.14 16.77 13.52
CA GLY A 161 -2.88 15.53 13.34
C GLY A 161 -3.83 15.32 14.52
N ILE A 162 -5.07 14.91 14.26
CA ILE A 162 -6.06 14.65 15.31
C ILE A 162 -6.00 13.17 15.66
N GLU A 163 -6.30 12.32 14.69
CA GLU A 163 -6.32 10.87 14.83
C GLU A 163 -6.18 10.20 13.47
N VAL A 164 -5.78 8.93 13.49
CA VAL A 164 -5.83 8.08 12.31
C VAL A 164 -7.19 7.41 12.22
N VAL A 165 -7.85 7.62 11.10
CA VAL A 165 -9.16 7.07 10.76
C VAL A 165 -8.98 5.98 9.72
N ASN A 166 -9.76 4.88 9.81
CA ASN A 166 -9.67 3.76 8.85
C ASN A 166 -8.25 3.20 8.67
N GLU A 167 -7.39 3.31 9.72
CA GLU A 167 -6.02 2.78 9.76
C GLU A 167 -5.02 3.40 8.75
N PHE A 168 -5.46 4.22 7.83
CA PHE A 168 -4.62 4.84 6.80
C PHE A 168 -4.92 6.32 6.53
N ASP A 169 -6.08 6.82 6.93
CA ASP A 169 -6.39 8.24 6.78
C ASP A 169 -6.06 8.99 8.08
N ILE A 170 -5.42 10.14 7.96
CA ILE A 170 -5.18 11.05 9.06
C ILE A 170 -6.15 12.22 9.01
N SER A 171 -6.93 12.43 10.08
CA SER A 171 -7.70 13.65 10.26
C SER A 171 -6.80 14.75 10.80
N HIS A 172 -6.98 16.00 10.34
CA HIS A 172 -6.10 17.10 10.71
C HIS A 172 -6.78 18.47 10.73
N LYS A 173 -6.15 19.43 11.40
CA LYS A 173 -6.62 20.82 11.56
C LYS A 173 -5.82 21.86 10.74
N CYS A 174 -5.09 21.46 9.71
CA CYS A 174 -4.56 22.44 8.79
C CYS A 174 -5.71 23.08 8.00
N ASN A 175 -5.74 24.39 7.87
CA ASN A 175 -6.75 25.08 7.07
C ASN A 175 -6.49 24.87 5.57
N THR A 176 -7.51 24.45 4.83
CA THR A 176 -7.43 24.24 3.38
C THR A 176 -8.63 24.87 2.69
N GLU A 177 -8.46 25.21 1.43
CA GLU A 177 -9.47 25.79 0.56
C GLU A 177 -9.75 24.84 -0.62
N PRO A 178 -10.79 25.03 -1.41
CA PRO A 178 -10.99 24.24 -2.62
C PRO A 178 -9.74 24.10 -3.48
N VAL A 179 -9.57 22.94 -4.13
CA VAL A 179 -8.43 22.53 -4.97
C VAL A 179 -7.08 22.40 -4.25
N SER A 180 -7.08 22.40 -2.91
CA SER A 180 -5.89 22.06 -2.10
C SER A 180 -5.54 20.57 -2.13
N SER A 181 -6.46 19.72 -2.58
CA SER A 181 -6.25 18.26 -2.70
C SER A 181 -5.01 17.96 -3.55
N GLY A 182 -4.28 16.92 -3.16
CA GLY A 182 -3.00 16.54 -3.76
C GLY A 182 -1.79 17.22 -3.10
N GLY A 183 -1.98 18.10 -2.14
CA GLY A 183 -0.90 18.72 -1.40
C GLY A 183 -0.25 17.76 -0.41
N PRO A 184 1.10 17.77 -0.24
CA PRO A 184 1.79 16.95 0.73
C PRO A 184 1.45 17.38 2.15
N ILE A 185 1.25 16.40 3.04
CA ILE A 185 1.20 16.59 4.48
C ILE A 185 2.60 16.27 5.03
N LEU A 186 3.20 17.22 5.73
CA LEU A 186 4.56 17.10 6.23
C LEU A 186 4.58 17.24 7.76
N ASN A 187 5.41 16.43 8.40
CA ASN A 187 5.73 16.57 9.81
C ASN A 187 6.56 17.86 10.01
N LEU A 188 6.14 18.72 10.94
CA LEU A 188 6.79 20.01 11.17
C LEU A 188 8.18 19.85 11.79
N SER A 189 8.42 18.81 12.59
CA SER A 189 9.71 18.60 13.27
C SER A 189 10.79 18.16 12.29
N THR A 190 10.45 17.32 11.29
CA THR A 190 11.40 16.75 10.32
C THR A 190 11.39 17.48 8.97
N ASN A 191 10.30 18.20 8.65
CA ASN A 191 9.99 18.76 7.32
C ASN A 191 9.94 17.68 6.21
N LYS A 192 9.53 16.45 6.56
CA LYS A 192 9.41 15.31 5.67
C LYS A 192 7.96 14.89 5.49
N VAL A 193 7.67 14.24 4.36
CA VAL A 193 6.30 13.85 3.97
C VAL A 193 5.83 12.64 4.78
N ILE A 194 4.61 12.75 5.32
CA ILE A 194 3.91 11.65 5.97
C ILE A 194 2.68 11.21 5.18
N GLY A 195 2.08 12.11 4.39
CA GLY A 195 0.81 11.85 3.73
C GLY A 195 0.49 12.83 2.61
N ILE A 196 -0.71 12.69 2.08
CA ILE A 196 -1.29 13.55 1.03
C ILE A 196 -2.67 14.04 1.47
N HIS A 197 -2.95 15.35 1.30
CA HIS A 197 -4.26 15.92 1.60
C HIS A 197 -5.32 15.45 0.59
N LYS A 198 -6.46 15.02 1.08
CA LYS A 198 -7.51 14.36 0.33
C LYS A 198 -8.78 15.21 0.23
N ALA A 199 -9.35 15.59 1.37
CA ALA A 199 -10.64 16.25 1.39
C ALA A 199 -10.94 16.96 2.72
N PHE A 200 -11.99 17.78 2.71
CA PHE A 200 -12.63 18.35 3.91
C PHE A 200 -13.87 17.54 4.28
N VAL A 201 -14.04 17.24 5.57
CA VAL A 201 -15.23 16.58 6.10
C VAL A 201 -16.09 17.61 6.82
N ASN A 202 -17.27 17.84 6.26
CA ASN A 202 -18.26 18.74 6.85
C ASN A 202 -19.00 18.03 8.00
N SER A 203 -18.42 18.10 9.19
CA SER A 203 -19.01 17.62 10.44
C SER A 203 -19.20 18.77 11.42
N ARG A 204 -19.83 18.52 12.58
CA ARG A 204 -20.00 19.55 13.64
C ARG A 204 -18.70 20.26 14.03
N ASN A 205 -17.56 19.56 13.96
CA ASN A 205 -16.25 20.08 14.32
C ASN A 205 -15.35 20.39 13.12
N GLY A 206 -15.80 20.17 11.89
CA GLY A 206 -15.07 20.33 10.62
C GLY A 206 -13.59 19.96 10.70
N PHE A 207 -13.15 18.99 9.95
CA PHE A 207 -11.75 18.61 9.87
C PHE A 207 -11.39 18.21 8.45
N ASN A 208 -10.12 18.22 8.15
CA ASN A 208 -9.58 17.76 6.90
C ASN A 208 -9.07 16.32 7.03
N ILE A 209 -9.10 15.57 5.94
CA ILE A 209 -8.57 14.20 5.85
C ILE A 209 -7.46 14.15 4.82
N GLY A 210 -6.42 13.40 5.14
CA GLY A 210 -5.36 13.00 4.21
C GLY A 210 -5.04 11.53 4.35
N THR A 211 -4.45 10.97 3.32
CA THR A 211 -3.97 9.58 3.31
C THR A 211 -2.51 9.53 3.76
N LEU A 212 -2.19 8.69 4.76
CA LEU A 212 -0.81 8.34 5.11
C LEU A 212 -0.18 7.47 4.02
N LEU A 213 1.05 7.78 3.64
CA LEU A 213 1.71 7.10 2.52
C LEU A 213 2.30 5.73 2.86
N LYS A 214 2.31 5.30 4.12
CA LYS A 214 2.89 4.01 4.55
C LYS A 214 2.37 2.83 3.73
N ASN A 215 1.05 2.62 3.73
CA ASN A 215 0.44 1.46 3.08
C ASN A 215 0.59 1.48 1.56
N PRO A 216 0.25 2.57 0.84
CA PRO A 216 0.46 2.64 -0.60
C PRO A 216 1.91 2.39 -1.01
N LEU A 217 2.88 2.93 -0.28
CA LEU A 217 4.30 2.75 -0.59
C LEU A 217 4.79 1.33 -0.29
N ASN A 218 4.26 0.67 0.74
CA ASN A 218 4.53 -0.75 0.98
C ASN A 218 4.03 -1.62 -0.18
N ILE A 219 2.87 -1.30 -0.74
CA ILE A 219 2.33 -1.98 -1.94
C ILE A 219 3.29 -1.81 -3.12
N VAL A 220 3.71 -0.57 -3.40
CA VAL A 220 4.65 -0.27 -4.49
C VAL A 220 5.97 -1.00 -4.31
N LYS A 221 6.56 -0.96 -3.11
CA LYS A 221 7.84 -1.62 -2.79
C LYS A 221 7.79 -3.14 -2.96
N ASN A 222 6.66 -3.76 -2.71
CA ASN A 222 6.49 -5.21 -2.80
C ASN A 222 5.95 -5.69 -4.15
N LYS A 223 5.61 -4.81 -5.08
CA LYS A 223 4.93 -5.14 -6.33
C LYS A 223 5.63 -6.23 -7.15
N GLU A 224 6.95 -6.14 -7.33
CA GLU A 224 7.71 -7.13 -8.10
C GLU A 224 7.68 -8.52 -7.43
N LYS A 225 7.90 -8.56 -6.10
CA LYS A 225 7.83 -9.78 -5.31
C LYS A 225 6.45 -10.43 -5.39
N ILE A 226 5.39 -9.62 -5.27
CA ILE A 226 4.00 -10.10 -5.38
C ILE A 226 3.73 -10.67 -6.76
N VAL A 227 4.15 -9.99 -7.83
CA VAL A 227 3.99 -10.49 -9.21
C VAL A 227 4.73 -11.82 -9.41
N GLU A 228 5.92 -11.97 -8.85
CA GLU A 228 6.65 -13.24 -8.91
C GLU A 228 5.91 -14.34 -8.14
N GLN A 229 5.42 -14.06 -6.95
CA GLN A 229 4.61 -15.00 -6.15
C GLN A 229 3.32 -15.41 -6.87
N MET A 230 2.61 -14.45 -7.48
CA MET A 230 1.41 -14.74 -8.29
C MET A 230 1.73 -15.72 -9.42
N LYS A 231 2.87 -15.58 -10.07
CA LYS A 231 3.27 -16.43 -11.21
C LYS A 231 3.77 -17.81 -10.79
N LYS A 232 4.45 -17.92 -9.65
CA LYS A 232 5.25 -19.11 -9.31
C LYS A 232 4.91 -19.76 -7.97
N ALA A 233 4.24 -19.07 -7.05
CA ALA A 233 3.93 -19.59 -5.72
C ALA A 233 2.48 -20.07 -5.60
N ILE A 234 1.59 -19.60 -6.46
CA ILE A 234 0.16 -19.93 -6.42
C ILE A 234 -0.17 -20.79 -7.64
N CYS A 235 -1.02 -21.79 -7.44
CA CYS A 235 -1.47 -22.65 -8.52
C CYS A 235 -2.98 -22.93 -8.44
N LYS A 236 -3.57 -23.16 -9.61
CA LYS A 236 -4.86 -23.81 -9.73
C LYS A 236 -4.62 -25.32 -9.67
N ILE A 237 -5.39 -26.00 -8.86
CA ILE A 237 -5.39 -27.46 -8.74
C ILE A 237 -6.64 -27.98 -9.41
N VAL A 238 -6.49 -29.00 -10.28
CA VAL A 238 -7.62 -29.70 -10.91
C VAL A 238 -7.54 -31.17 -10.56
N LEU A 239 -8.62 -31.70 -9.97
CA LEU A 239 -8.77 -33.09 -9.60
C LEU A 239 -9.24 -33.92 -10.82
N GLU A 240 -9.11 -35.25 -10.75
CA GLU A 240 -9.56 -36.17 -11.82
C GLU A 240 -11.05 -36.06 -12.17
N ASP A 241 -11.89 -35.69 -11.19
CA ASP A 241 -13.33 -35.46 -11.38
C ASP A 241 -13.65 -34.09 -11.99
N GLY A 242 -12.63 -33.27 -12.30
CA GLY A 242 -12.76 -31.94 -12.87
C GLY A 242 -13.01 -30.84 -11.84
N LYS A 243 -13.05 -31.14 -10.55
CA LYS A 243 -13.19 -30.14 -9.48
C LYS A 243 -11.93 -29.28 -9.42
N GLU A 244 -12.10 -27.96 -9.32
CA GLU A 244 -11.01 -26.99 -9.30
C GLU A 244 -10.88 -26.32 -7.93
N GLY A 245 -9.66 -25.97 -7.55
CA GLY A 245 -9.34 -25.24 -6.32
C GLY A 245 -8.02 -24.51 -6.41
N THR A 246 -7.71 -23.72 -5.41
CA THR A 246 -6.45 -22.98 -5.29
C THR A 246 -5.51 -23.67 -4.30
N GLY A 247 -4.23 -23.70 -4.64
CA GLY A 247 -3.16 -24.09 -3.74
C GLY A 247 -1.99 -23.13 -3.83
N PHE A 248 -1.11 -23.21 -2.84
CA PHE A 248 0.13 -22.46 -2.84
C PHE A 248 1.30 -23.33 -2.34
N PHE A 249 2.50 -22.98 -2.80
CA PHE A 249 3.72 -23.69 -2.40
C PHE A 249 4.37 -22.98 -1.22
N CYS A 250 4.74 -23.75 -0.19
CA CYS A 250 5.36 -23.25 1.01
C CYS A 250 6.51 -24.15 1.47
N SER A 251 7.57 -23.56 1.99
CA SER A 251 8.63 -24.30 2.68
C SER A 251 8.36 -24.37 4.17
N ILE A 252 8.31 -25.60 4.72
CA ILE A 252 8.19 -25.82 6.15
C ILE A 252 9.34 -26.74 6.57
N ILE A 253 10.25 -26.24 7.41
CA ILE A 253 11.47 -26.93 7.82
C ILE A 253 12.30 -27.27 6.57
N ASN A 254 12.34 -28.53 6.16
CA ASN A 254 13.09 -29.00 4.97
C ASN A 254 12.19 -29.53 3.86
N TYR A 255 10.86 -29.31 3.98
CA TYR A 255 9.89 -29.82 3.01
C TYR A 255 9.37 -28.71 2.14
N SER A 256 9.23 -29.01 0.83
CA SER A 256 8.43 -28.20 -0.09
C SER A 256 7.03 -28.77 -0.11
N LEU A 257 6.04 -27.98 0.25
CA LEU A 257 4.66 -28.43 0.41
C LEU A 257 3.73 -27.62 -0.50
N LEU A 258 2.79 -28.31 -1.12
CA LEU A 258 1.59 -27.73 -1.67
C LEU A 258 0.54 -27.68 -0.57
N ILE A 259 0.00 -26.51 -0.30
CA ILE A 259 -1.02 -26.26 0.73
C ILE A 259 -2.32 -25.88 0.06
N THR A 260 -3.41 -26.49 0.49
CA THR A 260 -4.78 -26.21 0.05
C THR A 260 -5.79 -26.47 1.17
N ASN A 261 -7.06 -26.28 0.92
CA ASN A 261 -8.11 -26.48 1.91
C ASN A 261 -8.54 -27.97 2.00
N ASN A 262 -8.82 -28.44 3.23
CA ASN A 262 -9.38 -29.78 3.45
C ASN A 262 -10.77 -29.94 2.78
N SER A 263 -11.57 -28.89 2.73
CA SER A 263 -12.87 -28.90 2.04
C SER A 263 -12.76 -29.15 0.52
N PHE A 264 -11.55 -28.94 -0.04
CA PHE A 264 -11.24 -29.18 -1.45
C PHE A 264 -10.56 -30.55 -1.66
N ILE A 265 -9.50 -30.86 -0.90
CA ILE A 265 -8.82 -32.16 -0.90
C ILE A 265 -8.85 -32.75 0.51
N ASP A 266 -9.76 -33.64 0.76
CA ASP A 266 -9.93 -34.32 2.03
C ASP A 266 -9.13 -35.63 2.14
N GLU A 267 -9.25 -36.32 3.27
CA GLU A 267 -8.57 -37.58 3.54
C GLU A 267 -8.96 -38.67 2.54
N ALA A 268 -10.23 -38.72 2.13
CA ALA A 268 -10.72 -39.72 1.17
C ALA A 268 -10.06 -39.55 -0.21
N GLN A 269 -9.91 -38.30 -0.64
CA GLN A 269 -9.22 -37.98 -1.90
C GLN A 269 -7.72 -38.23 -1.81
N LEU A 270 -7.06 -37.91 -0.68
CA LEU A 270 -5.64 -38.19 -0.49
C LEU A 270 -5.30 -39.69 -0.53
N ASN A 271 -6.20 -40.55 -0.05
CA ASN A 271 -5.98 -41.99 0.09
C ASN A 271 -6.52 -42.82 -1.09
N LYS A 272 -7.12 -42.20 -2.10
CA LYS A 272 -7.59 -42.88 -3.31
C LYS A 272 -6.39 -43.44 -4.08
N ASP A 273 -6.44 -44.69 -4.47
CA ASP A 273 -5.40 -45.34 -5.23
C ASP A 273 -5.15 -44.64 -6.57
N ASN A 274 -3.87 -44.40 -6.88
CA ASN A 274 -3.38 -43.75 -8.11
C ASN A 274 -3.98 -42.34 -8.36
N ASN A 275 -4.44 -41.65 -7.31
CA ASN A 275 -4.99 -40.31 -7.46
C ASN A 275 -3.91 -39.33 -7.96
N LYS A 276 -4.28 -38.58 -8.97
CA LYS A 276 -3.44 -37.59 -9.62
C LYS A 276 -4.12 -36.24 -9.56
N ILE A 277 -3.31 -35.20 -9.44
CA ILE A 277 -3.77 -33.82 -9.56
C ILE A 277 -2.99 -33.09 -10.61
N LYS A 278 -3.65 -32.16 -11.31
CA LYS A 278 -3.01 -31.26 -12.27
C LYS A 278 -2.82 -29.91 -11.64
N LEU A 279 -1.62 -29.35 -11.78
CA LEU A 279 -1.25 -28.04 -11.27
C LEU A 279 -1.01 -27.08 -12.44
N TYR A 280 -1.64 -25.92 -12.38
CA TYR A 280 -1.43 -24.84 -13.32
C TYR A 280 -0.83 -23.66 -12.56
N LEU A 281 0.40 -23.27 -12.89
CA LEU A 281 1.10 -22.15 -12.24
C LEU A 281 0.70 -20.82 -12.87
N GLY A 282 0.43 -19.86 -12.02
CA GLY A 282 0.04 -18.55 -12.50
C GLY A 282 -1.19 -18.62 -13.40
N ASN A 283 -1.17 -17.86 -14.48
CA ASN A 283 -2.20 -17.88 -15.53
C ASN A 283 -1.78 -18.73 -16.74
N ASN A 284 -0.88 -19.72 -16.55
CA ASN A 284 -0.43 -20.58 -17.62
C ASN A 284 -1.46 -21.66 -17.98
N ASP A 285 -1.60 -21.96 -19.26
CA ASP A 285 -2.45 -23.05 -19.75
C ASP A 285 -1.76 -24.41 -19.66
N GLU A 286 -0.44 -24.47 -19.44
CA GLU A 286 0.31 -25.69 -19.28
C GLU A 286 0.16 -26.24 -17.87
N SER A 287 -0.25 -27.51 -17.75
CA SER A 287 -0.37 -28.21 -16.46
C SER A 287 0.79 -29.15 -16.22
N LYS A 288 1.15 -29.31 -14.96
CA LYS A 288 1.99 -30.39 -14.46
C LYS A 288 1.16 -31.37 -13.65
N GLU A 289 1.35 -32.67 -13.89
CA GLU A 289 0.64 -33.72 -13.18
C GLU A 289 1.51 -34.26 -12.04
N ILE A 290 0.95 -34.37 -10.86
CA ILE A 290 1.58 -35.03 -9.72
C ILE A 290 0.73 -36.18 -9.20
N VAL A 291 1.41 -37.30 -8.85
CA VAL A 291 0.78 -38.51 -8.28
C VAL A 291 0.81 -38.41 -6.76
N LEU A 292 -0.31 -38.55 -6.09
CA LEU A 292 -0.41 -38.40 -4.64
C LEU A 292 0.10 -39.61 -3.84
N LYS A 293 0.43 -40.73 -4.50
CA LYS A 293 0.96 -41.92 -3.87
C LYS A 293 2.41 -41.72 -3.41
N ASP A 294 2.79 -42.39 -2.32
CA ASP A 294 4.16 -42.48 -1.79
C ASP A 294 4.82 -41.11 -1.51
N ARG A 295 4.08 -40.20 -0.85
CA ARG A 295 4.57 -38.90 -0.39
C ARG A 295 4.00 -38.54 0.99
N ILE A 296 4.61 -37.57 1.65
CA ILE A 296 4.11 -37.01 2.90
C ILE A 296 2.84 -36.22 2.60
N LYS A 297 1.79 -36.58 3.33
CA LYS A 297 0.47 -35.93 3.24
C LYS A 297 -0.07 -35.74 4.64
N TYR A 298 -0.70 -34.60 4.86
CA TYR A 298 -1.39 -34.30 6.10
C TYR A 298 -2.67 -33.54 5.79
N THR A 299 -3.74 -33.84 6.50
CA THR A 299 -4.98 -33.09 6.37
C THR A 299 -5.62 -32.93 7.76
N ASN A 300 -6.25 -31.78 7.97
CA ASN A 300 -6.93 -31.43 9.20
C ASN A 300 -8.24 -30.69 8.87
N LYS A 301 -9.37 -31.28 9.31
CA LYS A 301 -10.69 -30.72 9.05
C LYS A 301 -10.99 -29.50 9.91
N GLU A 302 -10.51 -29.47 11.14
CA GLU A 302 -10.73 -28.36 12.08
C GLU A 302 -10.09 -27.06 11.57
N TYR A 303 -8.85 -27.14 11.09
CA TYR A 303 -8.12 -26.01 10.51
C TYR A 303 -8.38 -25.83 9.01
N ASN A 304 -9.21 -26.69 8.39
CA ASN A 304 -9.50 -26.70 6.96
C ASN A 304 -8.24 -26.67 6.08
N ILE A 305 -7.21 -27.47 6.41
CA ILE A 305 -5.92 -27.47 5.74
C ILE A 305 -5.54 -28.86 5.25
N THR A 306 -4.93 -28.93 4.07
CA THR A 306 -4.29 -30.12 3.50
C THR A 306 -2.91 -29.78 2.99
N LEU A 307 -1.92 -30.56 3.39
CA LEU A 307 -0.51 -30.44 3.05
C LEU A 307 -0.11 -31.64 2.17
N ILE A 308 0.57 -31.40 1.07
CA ILE A 308 1.04 -32.43 0.14
C ILE A 308 2.50 -32.14 -0.20
N GLU A 309 3.40 -33.09 0.04
CA GLU A 309 4.80 -32.96 -0.31
C GLU A 309 4.99 -32.80 -1.82
N ILE A 310 5.84 -31.86 -2.21
CA ILE A 310 6.38 -31.73 -3.56
C ILE A 310 7.82 -32.24 -3.55
N LYS A 311 8.07 -33.34 -4.28
CA LYS A 311 9.37 -33.95 -4.39
C LYS A 311 10.34 -33.01 -5.12
N LYS A 312 11.65 -33.16 -4.86
CA LYS A 312 12.66 -32.28 -5.42
C LYS A 312 12.64 -32.25 -6.95
N GLU A 313 12.49 -33.41 -7.58
CA GLU A 313 12.42 -33.55 -9.03
C GLU A 313 11.20 -32.83 -9.61
N GLU A 314 10.06 -32.92 -8.94
CA GLU A 314 8.82 -32.26 -9.34
C GLU A 314 8.94 -30.74 -9.20
N LYS A 315 9.65 -30.25 -8.16
CA LYS A 315 9.86 -28.81 -7.97
C LYS A 315 10.58 -28.17 -9.16
N ASP A 316 11.62 -28.82 -9.66
CA ASP A 316 12.38 -28.35 -10.80
C ASP A 316 11.53 -28.37 -12.09
N GLU A 317 10.69 -29.40 -12.29
CA GLU A 317 9.78 -29.51 -13.42
C GLU A 317 8.61 -28.52 -13.38
N ILE A 318 8.06 -28.28 -12.18
CA ILE A 318 6.96 -27.33 -11.97
C ILE A 318 7.51 -25.89 -12.12
N GLY A 319 8.75 -25.63 -11.74
CA GLY A 319 9.36 -24.29 -11.76
C GLY A 319 8.76 -23.33 -10.73
N ASN A 320 8.22 -23.88 -9.63
CA ASN A 320 7.61 -23.09 -8.58
C ASN A 320 8.64 -22.46 -7.63
N ILE A 321 8.25 -21.39 -6.96
CA ILE A 321 8.91 -20.87 -5.76
C ILE A 321 8.06 -21.22 -4.53
N ASN A 322 8.73 -21.44 -3.40
CA ASN A 322 8.04 -21.64 -2.13
C ASN A 322 7.91 -20.30 -1.40
N LEU A 323 6.76 -20.06 -0.83
CA LEU A 323 6.59 -19.04 0.20
C LEU A 323 7.28 -19.49 1.47
N GLU A 324 7.79 -18.53 2.23
CA GLU A 324 8.35 -18.75 3.56
C GLU A 324 7.32 -18.37 4.62
N ILE A 325 7.30 -19.12 5.71
CA ILE A 325 6.49 -18.75 6.86
C ILE A 325 7.22 -17.62 7.59
N ASP A 326 6.50 -16.56 7.90
CA ASP A 326 7.04 -15.49 8.73
C ASP A 326 7.37 -16.04 10.12
N GLU A 327 8.66 -16.00 10.49
CA GLU A 327 9.17 -16.49 11.78
C GLU A 327 8.57 -15.72 12.98
N ASN A 328 8.01 -14.55 12.76
CA ASN A 328 7.32 -13.76 13.76
C ASN A 328 5.89 -14.24 14.03
N ILE A 329 5.34 -15.13 13.21
CA ILE A 329 4.03 -15.74 13.44
C ILE A 329 4.15 -16.78 14.57
N ASN A 330 4.02 -16.31 15.79
CA ASN A 330 3.85 -17.16 16.98
C ASN A 330 2.76 -16.54 17.88
N GLU A 331 2.16 -17.36 18.73
CA GLU A 331 1.02 -16.96 19.58
C GLU A 331 1.25 -15.68 20.39
N ASN A 332 2.48 -15.41 20.79
CA ASN A 332 2.83 -14.24 21.60
C ASN A 332 3.03 -12.97 20.80
N LYS A 333 3.21 -13.06 19.48
CA LYS A 333 3.54 -11.92 18.61
C LYS A 333 2.46 -11.59 17.58
N LEU A 334 1.40 -12.40 17.46
CA LEU A 334 0.31 -12.15 16.50
C LEU A 334 -0.33 -10.77 16.68
N SER A 335 -0.50 -10.33 17.93
CA SER A 335 -1.03 -8.99 18.22
C SER A 335 -0.13 -7.86 17.71
N GLU A 336 1.12 -8.15 17.48
CA GLU A 336 2.08 -7.17 16.94
C GLU A 336 1.91 -6.93 15.44
N LEU A 337 1.19 -7.80 14.73
CA LEU A 337 0.91 -7.67 13.30
C LEU A 337 -0.36 -6.84 13.02
N ILE A 338 -1.13 -6.50 14.06
CA ILE A 338 -2.32 -5.64 13.90
C ILE A 338 -1.90 -4.27 13.36
N GLY A 339 -2.59 -3.80 12.33
CA GLY A 339 -2.28 -2.56 11.60
C GLY A 339 -1.24 -2.73 10.48
N GLU A 340 -0.66 -3.92 10.31
CA GLU A 340 0.25 -4.17 9.18
C GLU A 340 -0.52 -4.40 7.88
N THR A 341 0.07 -3.91 6.78
CA THR A 341 -0.46 -4.15 5.44
C THR A 341 -0.23 -5.61 5.07
N ILE A 342 -1.31 -6.31 4.75
CA ILE A 342 -1.28 -7.65 4.20
C ILE A 342 -1.76 -7.66 2.75
N TYR A 343 -1.42 -8.69 2.02
CA TYR A 343 -2.01 -8.96 0.72
C TYR A 343 -2.43 -10.43 0.61
N ILE A 344 -3.51 -10.64 -0.11
CA ILE A 344 -4.08 -11.96 -0.35
C ILE A 344 -4.02 -12.21 -1.86
N ILE A 345 -3.42 -13.32 -2.25
CA ILE A 345 -3.40 -13.78 -3.64
C ILE A 345 -4.45 -14.88 -3.79
N TYR A 346 -5.36 -14.74 -4.75
CA TYR A 346 -6.46 -15.67 -4.96
C TYR A 346 -6.86 -15.76 -6.43
N HIS A 347 -7.64 -16.80 -6.79
CA HIS A 347 -8.29 -16.86 -8.09
C HIS A 347 -9.66 -16.19 -8.01
N ASN A 348 -9.89 -15.20 -8.86
CA ASN A 348 -11.19 -14.53 -8.98
C ASN A 348 -12.20 -15.41 -9.75
N LYS A 349 -13.45 -14.93 -9.91
CA LYS A 349 -14.52 -15.64 -10.64
C LYS A 349 -14.16 -15.97 -12.09
N ASP A 350 -13.36 -15.14 -12.73
CA ASP A 350 -12.85 -15.38 -14.09
C ASP A 350 -11.67 -16.35 -14.11
N LYS A 351 -11.34 -16.96 -12.96
CA LYS A 351 -10.22 -17.91 -12.75
C LYS A 351 -8.83 -17.28 -12.98
N ASN A 352 -8.73 -15.97 -13.03
CA ASN A 352 -7.45 -15.27 -13.09
C ASN A 352 -6.90 -15.10 -11.67
N ILE A 353 -5.57 -15.14 -11.53
CA ILE A 353 -4.92 -14.81 -10.28
C ILE A 353 -5.00 -13.31 -10.05
N SER A 354 -5.52 -12.95 -8.91
CA SER A 354 -5.70 -11.57 -8.46
C SER A 354 -5.03 -11.37 -7.10
N VAL A 355 -4.73 -10.13 -6.78
CA VAL A 355 -4.22 -9.72 -5.47
C VAL A 355 -5.13 -8.66 -4.87
N SER A 356 -5.49 -8.85 -3.61
CA SER A 356 -6.17 -7.84 -2.81
C SER A 356 -5.26 -7.41 -1.67
N TYR A 357 -5.24 -6.12 -1.39
CA TYR A 357 -4.50 -5.54 -0.28
C TYR A 357 -5.46 -5.24 0.87
N SER A 358 -4.97 -5.40 2.08
CA SER A 358 -5.77 -5.24 3.28
C SER A 358 -4.92 -4.85 4.46
N ILE A 359 -5.57 -4.52 5.56
CA ILE A 359 -4.91 -4.24 6.84
C ILE A 359 -5.41 -5.27 7.87
N LEU A 360 -4.49 -5.80 8.65
CA LEU A 360 -4.83 -6.76 9.68
C LEU A 360 -5.52 -6.05 10.85
N GLU A 361 -6.82 -6.27 11.01
CA GLU A 361 -7.64 -5.61 12.02
C GLU A 361 -7.53 -6.28 13.40
N LYS A 362 -7.56 -7.61 13.41
CA LYS A 362 -7.62 -8.38 14.67
C LYS A 362 -7.04 -9.77 14.49
N CYS A 363 -6.28 -10.24 15.49
CA CYS A 363 -5.89 -11.62 15.66
C CYS A 363 -6.71 -12.25 16.80
N GLN A 364 -7.38 -13.36 16.54
CA GLN A 364 -8.10 -14.12 17.55
C GLN A 364 -7.15 -15.19 18.11
N GLN A 365 -6.57 -14.94 19.27
CA GLN A 365 -5.52 -15.77 19.87
C GLN A 365 -5.92 -17.24 20.10
N ASN A 366 -7.20 -17.52 20.35
CA ASN A 366 -7.67 -18.88 20.66
C ASN A 366 -8.18 -19.67 19.45
N GLU A 367 -8.26 -19.06 18.27
CA GLU A 367 -8.87 -19.67 17.08
C GLU A 367 -7.93 -19.76 15.90
N TYR A 368 -6.69 -19.25 16.01
CA TYR A 368 -5.71 -19.15 14.91
C TYR A 368 -6.28 -18.46 13.65
N ASN A 369 -7.24 -17.55 13.86
CA ASN A 369 -7.94 -16.84 12.81
C ASN A 369 -7.54 -15.37 12.81
N PHE A 370 -7.46 -14.80 11.60
CA PHE A 370 -7.26 -13.36 11.40
C PHE A 370 -8.55 -12.72 10.94
N LYS A 371 -8.80 -11.51 11.42
CA LYS A 371 -9.79 -10.61 10.81
C LYS A 371 -9.05 -9.46 10.14
N TYR A 372 -9.41 -9.18 8.90
CA TYR A 372 -8.84 -8.11 8.10
C TYR A 372 -9.95 -7.32 7.38
N ILE A 373 -9.65 -6.06 7.10
CA ILE A 373 -10.53 -5.22 6.29
C ILE A 373 -10.23 -5.54 4.83
N SER A 374 -11.14 -6.16 4.12
CA SER A 374 -10.94 -6.56 2.74
C SER A 374 -11.77 -5.70 1.79
N SER A 375 -11.13 -5.29 0.70
CA SER A 375 -11.82 -4.77 -0.49
C SER A 375 -12.42 -5.88 -1.37
N ILE A 376 -12.20 -7.16 -1.01
CA ILE A 376 -12.83 -8.28 -1.70
C ILE A 376 -14.32 -8.24 -1.37
N ASN A 377 -15.16 -7.90 -2.35
CA ASN A 377 -16.61 -8.02 -2.20
C ASN A 377 -16.95 -9.49 -1.94
N ASN A 378 -17.82 -9.77 -0.95
CA ASN A 378 -18.27 -11.13 -0.60
C ASN A 378 -18.98 -11.87 -1.75
N GLU A 379 -19.02 -11.27 -2.92
CA GLU A 379 -19.56 -11.86 -4.16
C GLU A 379 -18.47 -12.41 -5.10
N ASP A 380 -17.19 -12.24 -4.75
CA ASP A 380 -16.05 -12.81 -5.47
C ASP A 380 -15.57 -14.16 -4.85
#